data_61b694939bb0fe948985b808a55fa0a3
#
_entry.id   61b694939bb0fe948985b808a55fa0a3
#
_cell.length_a   1.000
_cell.length_b   1.000
_cell.length_c   1.000
_cell.angle_alpha   90.00
_cell.angle_beta   90.00
_cell.angle_gamma   90.00
#
_symmetry.space_group_name_H-M   'P 1'
#
loop_
_entity.id
_entity.type
_entity.pdbx_description
1 polymer ?
#
loop_
_entity_poly.entity_id
_entity_poly.type
_entity_poly.pdbx_seq_one_letter_code
_entity_poly.pdbx_strand_id
1 'polypeptide(L)'
;MPFSIVQTKGALYMKQWSKTALMKSTGVLLSAFVLLSGCGSATSTNNSEGSADKKTVELLNVSYDPTRELYQDFNKDFAKYWKEKHGQTVNVKQSHGGSGSQARSVIDGLEADVVTLALAYDIDAISKKKQLAEDWQKRLADNSTPYTSTIVFLVRKGNPKGIKDWDDLTKKGVSVITPNPKTSGGARWNYLGAWGYALKKHNNSEDKAKEFVGQIYKNVEVLDSGARGATTTFVEKGIGDVLIAWENEALLSQKELGKDKFEIVTPSISILAEPPVAVVDKVVDKKGTKKVAEGYLEYLYSEKGQEIAAKNFYRPRNEKVAEKYASQFPKVQLFTVDELFGGWKKAQEKHFNDGGVFDQMYKK
;
A
#
# COMPACT_ATOMS: atom_id res chain seq x y z
N MET A 1 16.89 52.44 -29.34
CA MET A 1 17.33 51.28 -30.14
C MET A 1 16.45 50.12 -29.70
N PRO A 2 15.64 49.52 -30.58
CA PRO A 2 14.68 48.53 -30.20
C PRO A 2 15.27 47.14 -30.27
N PHE A 3 14.98 46.31 -29.24
CA PHE A 3 15.32 44.88 -29.23
C PHE A 3 14.23 44.09 -29.95
N SER A 4 14.69 43.27 -30.88
CA SER A 4 13.92 42.44 -31.77
C SER A 4 13.46 41.16 -31.06
N ILE A 5 12.16 40.86 -31.12
CA ILE A 5 11.54 39.61 -30.64
C ILE A 5 11.67 38.55 -31.74
N VAL A 6 12.35 37.47 -31.45
CA VAL A 6 12.31 36.25 -32.30
C VAL A 6 11.25 35.30 -31.75
N GLN A 7 10.17 35.19 -32.48
CA GLN A 7 9.16 34.13 -32.30
C GLN A 7 9.59 32.84 -33.01
N THR A 8 9.76 31.75 -32.29
CA THR A 8 9.82 30.40 -32.90
C THR A 8 8.49 29.70 -32.74
N LYS A 9 7.84 29.47 -33.88
CA LYS A 9 6.61 28.66 -34.00
C LYS A 9 6.96 27.17 -33.81
N GLY A 10 6.41 26.52 -32.79
CA GLY A 10 6.38 25.08 -32.64
C GLY A 10 4.96 24.58 -32.94
N ALA A 11 4.81 23.77 -33.97
CA ALA A 11 3.54 23.30 -34.49
C ALA A 11 2.93 22.20 -33.60
N LEU A 12 1.65 22.38 -33.23
CA LEU A 12 0.78 21.34 -32.68
C LEU A 12 0.46 20.27 -33.75
N TYR A 13 0.76 19.02 -33.46
CA TYR A 13 0.17 17.90 -34.18
C TYR A 13 -1.00 17.34 -33.37
N MET A 14 -2.22 17.74 -33.72
CA MET A 14 -3.43 17.03 -33.33
C MET A 14 -3.71 15.91 -34.33
N LYS A 15 -3.68 14.67 -33.88
CA LYS A 15 -4.09 13.51 -34.68
C LYS A 15 -5.60 13.28 -34.52
N GLN A 16 -6.34 13.69 -35.54
CA GLN A 16 -7.78 13.40 -35.68
C GLN A 16 -8.00 11.91 -35.91
N TRP A 17 -8.89 11.30 -35.12
CA TRP A 17 -9.45 9.99 -35.42
C TRP A 17 -10.77 10.18 -36.19
N SER A 18 -10.77 9.73 -37.42
CA SER A 18 -11.95 9.70 -38.30
C SER A 18 -12.85 8.52 -37.95
N LYS A 19 -14.15 8.82 -37.82
CA LYS A 19 -15.26 7.86 -37.81
C LYS A 19 -15.58 7.43 -39.25
N THR A 20 -15.66 6.14 -39.50
CA THR A 20 -16.35 5.55 -40.67
C THR A 20 -17.03 4.28 -40.20
N ALA A 21 -18.30 4.30 -40.07
CA ALA A 21 -19.38 4.01 -41.02
C ALA A 21 -19.66 2.49 -41.21
N LEU A 22 -20.74 2.14 -40.67
CA LEU A 22 -21.71 1.05 -40.79
C LEU A 22 -21.87 0.50 -42.21
N MET A 23 -21.76 -0.84 -42.36
CA MET A 23 -22.44 -1.53 -43.48
C MET A 23 -22.96 -2.90 -43.03
N LYS A 24 -24.29 -3.04 -43.15
CA LYS A 24 -25.04 -4.29 -42.99
C LYS A 24 -24.85 -5.17 -44.23
N SER A 25 -24.69 -6.47 -44.05
CA SER A 25 -25.12 -7.42 -45.09
C SER A 25 -25.64 -8.72 -44.46
N THR A 26 -26.90 -8.96 -44.74
CA THR A 26 -27.70 -10.14 -44.47
C THR A 26 -27.29 -11.25 -45.47
N GLY A 27 -27.12 -12.47 -45.02
CA GLY A 27 -26.95 -13.64 -45.89
C GLY A 27 -27.33 -14.92 -45.15
N VAL A 28 -28.52 -15.40 -45.43
CA VAL A 28 -29.09 -16.70 -45.07
C VAL A 28 -28.58 -17.75 -46.05
N LEU A 29 -28.17 -18.93 -45.59
CA LEU A 29 -28.36 -20.19 -46.33
C LEU A 29 -28.22 -21.42 -45.38
N LEU A 30 -29.20 -22.28 -45.59
CA LEU A 30 -29.53 -23.57 -44.93
C LEU A 30 -28.61 -24.72 -45.36
N SER A 31 -28.77 -25.81 -44.60
CA SER A 31 -28.56 -27.26 -44.93
C SER A 31 -27.22 -27.83 -44.42
N ALA A 32 -27.11 -29.02 -43.83
CA ALA A 32 -27.95 -30.20 -43.77
C ALA A 32 -27.55 -31.09 -42.57
N PHE A 33 -28.50 -31.89 -42.09
CA PHE A 33 -28.40 -32.97 -41.10
C PHE A 33 -27.55 -34.13 -41.63
N VAL A 34 -26.68 -34.70 -40.75
CA VAL A 34 -26.36 -36.13 -40.77
C VAL A 34 -26.37 -36.68 -39.38
N LEU A 35 -27.36 -37.53 -39.09
CA LEU A 35 -27.44 -38.39 -37.93
C LEU A 35 -26.60 -39.65 -38.16
N LEU A 36 -25.69 -39.99 -37.28
CA LEU A 36 -25.17 -41.33 -37.15
C LEU A 36 -25.23 -41.76 -35.71
N SER A 37 -26.17 -42.66 -35.43
CA SER A 37 -26.35 -43.42 -34.21
C SER A 37 -25.21 -44.43 -34.03
N GLY A 38 -24.55 -44.40 -32.87
CA GLY A 38 -23.59 -45.42 -32.45
C GLY A 38 -23.81 -45.71 -30.97
N CYS A 39 -24.52 -46.78 -30.67
CA CYS A 39 -24.59 -47.37 -29.34
C CYS A 39 -23.24 -47.99 -28.98
N GLY A 40 -22.71 -47.68 -27.80
CA GLY A 40 -21.51 -48.29 -27.22
C GLY A 40 -21.51 -48.14 -25.71
N SER A 41 -21.78 -49.23 -25.02
CA SER A 41 -21.70 -49.64 -23.63
C SER A 41 -21.15 -48.71 -22.57
N ALA A 42 -21.93 -48.45 -21.55
CA ALA A 42 -21.56 -47.91 -20.26
C ALA A 42 -20.45 -48.74 -19.59
N THR A 43 -19.31 -48.11 -19.36
CA THR A 43 -18.36 -48.51 -18.34
C THR A 43 -18.26 -47.36 -17.35
N SER A 44 -18.83 -47.55 -16.18
CA SER A 44 -18.70 -46.63 -15.04
C SER A 44 -17.24 -46.65 -14.58
N THR A 45 -16.44 -45.70 -15.02
CA THR A 45 -15.20 -45.38 -14.36
C THR A 45 -15.49 -44.21 -13.42
N ASN A 46 -15.45 -44.47 -12.14
CA ASN A 46 -15.32 -43.46 -11.10
C ASN A 46 -14.04 -42.66 -11.37
N ASN A 47 -14.17 -41.58 -12.06
CA ASN A 47 -13.14 -40.52 -12.05
C ASN A 47 -13.34 -39.74 -10.78
N SER A 48 -12.56 -40.08 -9.74
CA SER A 48 -12.13 -39.11 -8.77
C SER A 48 -11.42 -38.00 -9.55
N GLU A 49 -12.09 -36.88 -9.71
CA GLU A 49 -11.44 -35.65 -10.19
C GLU A 49 -10.35 -35.26 -9.20
N GLY A 50 -9.17 -35.83 -9.37
CA GLY A 50 -7.95 -35.28 -8.85
C GLY A 50 -7.82 -33.90 -9.48
N SER A 51 -7.79 -32.88 -8.64
CA SER A 51 -7.45 -31.49 -8.98
C SER A 51 -6.16 -31.54 -9.80
N ALA A 52 -6.27 -31.52 -11.14
CA ALA A 52 -5.12 -31.39 -12.02
C ALA A 52 -4.45 -30.05 -11.69
N ASP A 53 -3.24 -30.09 -11.15
CA ASP A 53 -2.45 -28.91 -10.84
C ASP A 53 -2.40 -28.01 -12.07
N LYS A 54 -3.14 -26.90 -12.06
CA LYS A 54 -3.14 -25.96 -13.19
C LYS A 54 -1.71 -25.56 -13.48
N LYS A 55 -1.22 -25.79 -14.70
CA LYS A 55 0.15 -25.42 -15.10
C LYS A 55 0.48 -23.95 -14.88
N THR A 56 -0.55 -23.09 -14.88
CA THR A 56 -0.44 -21.65 -14.66
C THR A 56 -1.52 -21.19 -13.69
N VAL A 57 -1.14 -20.44 -12.67
CA VAL A 57 -2.02 -19.84 -11.65
C VAL A 57 -1.91 -18.33 -11.70
N GLU A 58 -3.05 -17.65 -11.60
CA GLU A 58 -3.10 -16.20 -11.43
C GLU A 58 -3.47 -15.86 -9.99
N LEU A 59 -2.68 -14.99 -9.34
CA LEU A 59 -2.97 -14.37 -8.06
C LEU A 59 -3.25 -12.88 -8.24
N LEU A 60 -4.13 -12.33 -7.40
CA LEU A 60 -4.30 -10.90 -7.23
C LEU A 60 -3.85 -10.50 -5.81
N ASN A 61 -2.81 -9.68 -5.71
CA ASN A 61 -2.41 -9.01 -4.49
C ASN A 61 -3.04 -7.61 -4.45
N VAL A 62 -3.91 -7.38 -3.48
CA VAL A 62 -4.50 -6.06 -3.21
C VAL A 62 -3.74 -5.40 -2.07
N SER A 63 -3.04 -4.30 -2.37
CA SER A 63 -2.03 -3.70 -1.51
C SER A 63 -2.25 -2.20 -1.28
N TYR A 64 -1.60 -1.66 -0.25
CA TYR A 64 -1.54 -0.22 -0.06
C TYR A 64 -0.41 0.42 -0.88
N ASP A 65 -0.53 1.73 -1.15
CA ASP A 65 0.30 2.44 -2.14
C ASP A 65 1.82 2.30 -1.99
N PRO A 66 2.44 2.46 -0.80
CA PRO A 66 3.89 2.46 -0.64
C PRO A 66 4.62 1.16 -1.02
N THR A 67 3.89 0.05 -1.17
CA THR A 67 4.47 -1.27 -1.49
C THR A 67 4.60 -1.58 -2.97
N ARG A 68 4.29 -0.63 -3.84
CA ARG A 68 4.23 -0.85 -5.29
C ARG A 68 5.52 -1.45 -5.86
N GLU A 69 6.64 -0.84 -5.55
CA GLU A 69 7.96 -1.26 -6.02
C GLU A 69 8.40 -2.57 -5.35
N LEU A 70 8.15 -2.71 -4.05
CA LEU A 70 8.40 -3.95 -3.31
C LEU A 70 7.75 -5.14 -4.00
N TYR A 71 6.44 -5.07 -4.28
CA TYR A 71 5.74 -6.19 -4.88
C TYR A 71 6.04 -6.38 -6.36
N GLN A 72 6.50 -5.37 -7.08
CA GLN A 72 7.03 -5.55 -8.43
C GLN A 72 8.27 -6.45 -8.44
N ASP A 73 9.20 -6.23 -7.52
CA ASP A 73 10.42 -7.03 -7.38
C ASP A 73 10.11 -8.40 -6.77
N PHE A 74 9.30 -8.43 -5.72
CA PHE A 74 8.93 -9.64 -5.01
C PHE A 74 8.18 -10.64 -5.92
N ASN A 75 7.23 -10.18 -6.72
CA ASN A 75 6.45 -11.04 -7.60
C ASN A 75 7.31 -11.73 -8.65
N LYS A 76 8.31 -11.04 -9.19
CA LYS A 76 9.26 -11.64 -10.16
C LYS A 76 10.07 -12.76 -9.53
N ASP A 77 10.57 -12.51 -8.31
CA ASP A 77 11.41 -13.47 -7.59
C ASP A 77 10.57 -14.66 -7.10
N PHE A 78 9.38 -14.40 -6.53
CA PHE A 78 8.46 -15.45 -6.11
C PHE A 78 8.03 -16.36 -7.27
N ALA A 79 7.68 -15.79 -8.42
CA ALA A 79 7.27 -16.57 -9.60
C ALA A 79 8.38 -17.52 -10.05
N LYS A 80 9.64 -17.08 -10.02
CA LYS A 80 10.81 -17.91 -10.31
C LYS A 80 10.96 -19.03 -9.28
N TYR A 81 10.98 -18.66 -7.99
CA TYR A 81 11.08 -19.60 -6.87
C TYR A 81 9.99 -20.68 -6.95
N TRP A 82 8.74 -20.26 -7.16
CA TRP A 82 7.62 -21.20 -7.21
C TRP A 82 7.71 -22.16 -8.38
N LYS A 83 8.13 -21.63 -9.56
CA LYS A 83 8.35 -22.45 -10.75
C LYS A 83 9.46 -23.49 -10.54
N GLU A 84 10.55 -23.10 -9.93
CA GLU A 84 11.69 -24.02 -9.64
C GLU A 84 11.30 -25.10 -8.64
N LYS A 85 10.55 -24.72 -7.59
CA LYS A 85 10.19 -25.63 -6.50
C LYS A 85 8.99 -26.54 -6.81
N HIS A 86 8.00 -26.04 -7.55
CA HIS A 86 6.72 -26.73 -7.77
C HIS A 86 6.40 -27.01 -9.26
N GLY A 87 7.23 -26.58 -10.19
CA GLY A 87 6.97 -26.76 -11.63
C GLY A 87 5.81 -25.91 -12.18
N GLN A 88 5.14 -25.13 -11.33
CA GLN A 88 3.94 -24.36 -11.64
C GLN A 88 4.28 -22.90 -11.94
N THR A 89 3.75 -22.35 -13.02
CA THR A 89 3.89 -20.92 -13.36
C THR A 89 2.89 -20.09 -12.57
N VAL A 90 3.34 -18.99 -11.98
CA VAL A 90 2.50 -18.05 -11.24
C VAL A 90 2.60 -16.66 -11.83
N ASN A 91 1.45 -16.05 -12.14
CA ASN A 91 1.32 -14.67 -12.55
C ASN A 91 0.64 -13.87 -11.42
N VAL A 92 1.36 -12.94 -10.78
CA VAL A 92 0.80 -12.12 -9.72
C VAL A 92 0.43 -10.75 -10.26
N LYS A 93 -0.88 -10.46 -10.28
CA LYS A 93 -1.43 -9.13 -10.55
C LYS A 93 -1.43 -8.30 -9.28
N GLN A 94 -1.34 -6.98 -9.42
CA GLN A 94 -1.30 -6.04 -8.30
C GLN A 94 -2.39 -4.98 -8.44
N SER A 95 -3.02 -4.63 -7.31
CA SER A 95 -3.86 -3.45 -7.17
C SER A 95 -3.32 -2.60 -6.03
N HIS A 96 -3.04 -1.32 -6.25
CA HIS A 96 -2.49 -0.40 -5.25
C HIS A 96 -3.36 0.83 -5.08
N GLY A 97 -3.51 1.27 -3.83
CA GLY A 97 -4.29 2.46 -3.47
C GLY A 97 -4.25 2.72 -1.97
N GLY A 98 -5.03 3.67 -1.49
CA GLY A 98 -5.20 3.88 -0.05
C GLY A 98 -5.74 2.62 0.63
N SER A 99 -5.12 2.17 1.72
CA SER A 99 -5.40 0.88 2.37
C SER A 99 -6.89 0.67 2.69
N GLY A 100 -7.54 1.67 3.30
CA GLY A 100 -8.98 1.59 3.58
C GLY A 100 -9.84 1.53 2.32
N SER A 101 -9.41 2.16 1.21
CA SER A 101 -10.09 2.05 -0.08
C SER A 101 -9.92 0.67 -0.69
N GLN A 102 -8.74 0.08 -0.60
CA GLN A 102 -8.46 -1.28 -1.05
C GLN A 102 -9.25 -2.32 -0.25
N ALA A 103 -9.34 -2.17 1.09
CA ALA A 103 -10.17 -3.03 1.92
C ALA A 103 -11.65 -2.98 1.50
N ARG A 104 -12.18 -1.79 1.24
CA ARG A 104 -13.56 -1.63 0.73
C ARG A 104 -13.75 -2.31 -0.62
N SER A 105 -12.81 -2.17 -1.56
CA SER A 105 -12.89 -2.84 -2.86
C SER A 105 -12.99 -4.36 -2.72
N VAL A 106 -12.23 -4.96 -1.80
CA VAL A 106 -12.31 -6.41 -1.51
C VAL A 106 -13.67 -6.76 -0.89
N ILE A 107 -14.15 -5.97 0.07
CA ILE A 107 -15.49 -6.15 0.69
C ILE A 107 -16.59 -6.08 -0.37
N ASP A 108 -16.47 -5.18 -1.34
CA ASP A 108 -17.43 -4.93 -2.41
C ASP A 108 -17.32 -5.92 -3.58
N GLY A 109 -16.39 -6.91 -3.49
CA GLY A 109 -16.34 -8.04 -4.41
C GLY A 109 -15.10 -8.14 -5.30
N LEU A 110 -14.06 -7.30 -5.10
CA LEU A 110 -12.78 -7.51 -5.76
C LEU A 110 -12.15 -8.81 -5.28
N GLU A 111 -12.01 -9.79 -6.17
CA GLU A 111 -11.52 -11.14 -5.86
C GLU A 111 -10.00 -11.18 -5.65
N ALA A 112 -9.55 -10.58 -4.53
CA ALA A 112 -8.16 -10.64 -4.09
C ALA A 112 -7.83 -12.03 -3.54
N ASP A 113 -6.73 -12.62 -3.98
CA ASP A 113 -6.20 -13.86 -3.37
C ASP A 113 -5.50 -13.55 -2.04
N VAL A 114 -4.75 -12.45 -2.01
CA VAL A 114 -4.08 -11.95 -0.83
C VAL A 114 -4.29 -10.45 -0.67
N VAL A 115 -4.30 -9.99 0.57
CA VAL A 115 -4.29 -8.58 0.93
C VAL A 115 -3.02 -8.26 1.70
N THR A 116 -2.38 -7.14 1.36
CA THR A 116 -1.16 -6.63 1.98
C THR A 116 -1.39 -5.17 2.29
N LEU A 117 -2.06 -4.91 3.42
CA LEU A 117 -2.62 -3.59 3.75
C LEU A 117 -1.77 -2.84 4.78
N ALA A 118 -2.05 -1.56 4.97
CA ALA A 118 -1.25 -0.72 5.85
C ALA A 118 -1.47 -1.00 7.34
N LEU A 119 -2.62 -1.54 7.72
CA LEU A 119 -2.98 -1.73 9.13
C LEU A 119 -3.99 -2.87 9.35
N ALA A 120 -3.90 -3.50 10.51
CA ALA A 120 -4.71 -4.66 10.86
C ALA A 120 -6.21 -4.37 10.82
N TYR A 121 -6.65 -3.18 11.22
CA TYR A 121 -8.06 -2.81 11.19
C TYR A 121 -8.70 -2.95 9.79
N ASP A 122 -7.94 -2.65 8.72
CA ASP A 122 -8.46 -2.75 7.36
C ASP A 122 -8.66 -4.21 6.95
N ILE A 123 -7.80 -5.14 7.41
CA ILE A 123 -7.99 -6.60 7.21
C ILE A 123 -9.11 -7.12 8.12
N ASP A 124 -9.21 -6.65 9.36
CA ASP A 124 -10.32 -6.98 10.26
C ASP A 124 -11.69 -6.60 9.67
N ALA A 125 -11.75 -5.49 8.94
CA ALA A 125 -12.97 -5.08 8.24
C ALA A 125 -13.40 -6.08 7.16
N ILE A 126 -12.44 -6.68 6.44
CA ILE A 126 -12.66 -7.76 5.46
C ILE A 126 -13.09 -9.05 6.19
N SER A 127 -12.44 -9.39 7.31
CA SER A 127 -12.78 -10.56 8.13
C SER A 127 -14.19 -10.48 8.71
N LYS A 128 -14.62 -9.32 9.20
CA LYS A 128 -16.00 -9.08 9.67
C LYS A 128 -17.06 -9.35 8.59
N LYS A 129 -16.69 -9.30 7.31
CA LYS A 129 -17.54 -9.67 6.17
C LYS A 129 -17.41 -11.14 5.78
N LYS A 130 -16.77 -11.95 6.62
CA LYS A 130 -16.57 -13.39 6.42
C LYS A 130 -15.84 -13.74 5.12
N GLN A 131 -14.95 -12.85 4.66
CA GLN A 131 -14.10 -13.10 3.48
C GLN A 131 -12.83 -13.90 3.87
N LEU A 132 -12.36 -13.75 5.12
CA LEU A 132 -11.25 -14.48 5.70
C LEU A 132 -11.52 -14.74 7.20
N ALA A 133 -10.79 -15.67 7.79
CA ALA A 133 -11.00 -16.09 9.18
C ALA A 133 -10.59 -15.00 10.18
N GLU A 134 -11.17 -15.05 11.38
CA GLU A 134 -10.94 -14.06 12.46
C GLU A 134 -9.54 -14.18 13.07
N ASP A 135 -8.92 -15.35 12.97
CA ASP A 135 -7.58 -15.65 13.49
C ASP A 135 -6.44 -15.36 12.50
N TRP A 136 -6.71 -14.64 11.42
CA TRP A 136 -5.78 -14.37 10.32
C TRP A 136 -4.41 -13.87 10.77
N GLN A 137 -4.34 -13.05 11.83
CA GLN A 137 -3.07 -12.54 12.37
C GLN A 137 -2.17 -13.61 12.96
N LYS A 138 -2.73 -14.75 13.39
CA LYS A 138 -1.99 -15.87 14.00
C LYS A 138 -1.40 -16.83 12.98
N ARG A 139 -1.73 -16.69 11.70
CA ARG A 139 -1.35 -17.63 10.65
C ARG A 139 0.12 -17.51 10.22
N LEU A 140 0.72 -16.34 10.40
CA LEU A 140 2.11 -16.06 10.08
C LEU A 140 2.81 -15.42 11.29
N ALA A 141 4.13 -15.45 11.29
CA ALA A 141 4.94 -14.85 12.34
C ALA A 141 4.69 -13.34 12.50
N ASP A 142 5.04 -12.78 13.64
CA ASP A 142 4.95 -11.35 13.95
C ASP A 142 3.55 -10.76 13.71
N ASN A 143 2.50 -11.47 14.12
CA ASN A 143 1.11 -11.09 13.85
C ASN A 143 0.83 -10.85 12.36
N SER A 144 1.38 -11.71 11.49
CA SER A 144 1.29 -11.61 10.03
C SER A 144 1.88 -10.33 9.46
N THR A 145 2.93 -9.80 10.08
CA THR A 145 3.62 -8.56 9.67
C THR A 145 5.06 -8.88 9.23
N PRO A 146 5.31 -9.13 7.93
CA PRO A 146 6.60 -9.61 7.44
C PRO A 146 7.73 -8.58 7.48
N TYR A 147 7.42 -7.31 7.52
CA TYR A 147 8.37 -6.19 7.55
C TYR A 147 7.74 -5.02 8.30
N THR A 148 8.58 -4.03 8.65
CA THR A 148 8.13 -2.81 9.32
C THR A 148 8.60 -1.56 8.60
N SER A 149 8.10 -0.43 9.02
CA SER A 149 8.54 0.91 8.62
C SER A 149 8.34 1.89 9.78
N THR A 150 8.58 3.15 9.53
CA THR A 150 8.26 4.23 10.47
C THR A 150 7.91 5.50 9.71
N ILE A 151 7.55 6.55 10.44
CA ILE A 151 7.21 7.85 9.87
C ILE A 151 8.40 8.79 10.04
N VAL A 152 8.74 9.46 8.95
CA VAL A 152 9.81 10.47 8.86
C VAL A 152 9.28 11.71 8.16
N PHE A 153 10.08 12.75 8.07
CA PHE A 153 9.78 13.95 7.28
C PHE A 153 10.68 14.02 6.05
N LEU A 154 10.09 14.24 4.89
CA LEU A 154 10.82 14.61 3.69
C LEU A 154 10.72 16.11 3.52
N VAL A 155 11.86 16.78 3.46
CA VAL A 155 11.96 18.25 3.32
C VAL A 155 12.73 18.64 2.08
N ARG A 156 12.59 19.89 1.64
CA ARG A 156 13.36 20.45 0.53
C ARG A 156 14.84 20.48 0.89
N LYS A 157 15.71 20.42 -0.12
CA LYS A 157 17.16 20.52 0.06
C LYS A 157 17.57 21.77 0.86
N GLY A 158 18.47 21.56 1.82
CA GLY A 158 18.90 22.61 2.74
C GLY A 158 17.91 22.92 3.84
N ASN A 159 16.79 22.20 3.91
CA ASN A 159 15.78 22.34 4.96
C ASN A 159 15.42 23.81 5.28
N PRO A 160 14.90 24.59 4.32
CA PRO A 160 14.77 26.04 4.47
C PRO A 160 13.84 26.47 5.59
N LYS A 161 12.96 25.58 6.07
CA LYS A 161 12.08 25.83 7.22
C LYS A 161 12.67 25.38 8.56
N GLY A 162 13.85 24.78 8.56
CA GLY A 162 14.53 24.31 9.76
C GLY A 162 13.74 23.24 10.52
N ILE A 163 13.07 22.33 9.79
CA ILE A 163 12.29 21.23 10.38
C ILE A 163 13.25 20.22 11.02
N LYS A 164 13.09 19.96 12.31
CA LYS A 164 13.91 19.00 13.07
C LYS A 164 13.07 17.94 13.77
N ASP A 165 11.87 18.31 14.19
CA ASP A 165 10.97 17.42 14.93
C ASP A 165 9.50 17.79 14.68
N TRP A 166 8.58 17.03 15.24
CA TRP A 166 7.13 17.22 15.16
C TRP A 166 6.66 18.63 15.53
N ASP A 167 7.33 19.28 16.50
CA ASP A 167 6.98 20.65 16.92
C ASP A 167 7.10 21.66 15.77
N ASP A 168 8.06 21.46 14.90
CA ASP A 168 8.30 22.40 13.81
C ASP A 168 7.15 22.40 12.79
N LEU A 169 6.38 21.30 12.74
CA LEU A 169 5.20 21.19 11.86
C LEU A 169 4.02 22.05 12.33
N THR A 170 4.04 22.52 13.60
CA THR A 170 3.02 23.42 14.15
C THR A 170 3.29 24.90 13.90
N LYS A 171 4.50 25.25 13.44
CA LYS A 171 4.92 26.63 13.22
C LYS A 171 4.13 27.31 12.12
N LYS A 172 3.75 28.56 12.35
CA LYS A 172 3.10 29.38 11.32
C LYS A 172 4.01 29.53 10.09
N GLY A 173 3.43 29.33 8.91
CA GLY A 173 4.16 29.46 7.64
C GLY A 173 4.96 28.22 7.23
N VAL A 174 4.75 27.08 7.92
CA VAL A 174 5.17 25.75 7.48
C VAL A 174 3.99 25.11 6.74
N SER A 175 4.16 24.76 5.48
CA SER A 175 3.15 24.05 4.68
C SER A 175 3.42 22.55 4.73
N VAL A 176 2.46 21.80 5.28
CA VAL A 176 2.54 20.35 5.50
C VAL A 176 1.77 19.61 4.42
N ILE A 177 2.33 18.53 3.91
CA ILE A 177 1.65 17.57 3.04
C ILE A 177 1.54 16.24 3.77
N THR A 178 0.35 15.67 3.77
CA THR A 178 0.05 14.33 4.31
C THR A 178 -1.22 13.78 3.64
N PRO A 179 -1.35 12.46 3.50
CA PRO A 179 -2.60 11.90 2.96
C PRO A 179 -3.75 11.96 3.98
N ASN A 180 -4.97 11.69 3.50
CA ASN A 180 -6.20 11.77 4.29
C ASN A 180 -6.41 10.49 5.14
N PRO A 181 -6.52 10.58 6.48
CA PRO A 181 -6.76 9.42 7.35
C PRO A 181 -8.08 8.68 7.09
N LYS A 182 -9.06 9.32 6.44
CA LYS A 182 -10.34 8.67 6.09
C LYS A 182 -10.20 7.66 4.94
N THR A 183 -9.18 7.79 4.10
CA THR A 183 -8.98 6.94 2.90
C THR A 183 -7.66 6.18 2.93
N SER A 184 -6.62 6.74 3.54
CA SER A 184 -5.26 6.22 3.57
C SER A 184 -4.90 5.64 4.94
N GLY A 185 -4.56 4.35 4.97
CA GLY A 185 -3.96 3.73 6.15
C GLY A 185 -2.61 4.36 6.50
N GLY A 186 -1.80 4.73 5.50
CA GLY A 186 -0.55 5.46 5.71
C GLY A 186 -0.75 6.77 6.48
N ALA A 187 -1.81 7.50 6.18
CA ALA A 187 -2.17 8.72 6.90
C ALA A 187 -2.53 8.48 8.36
N ARG A 188 -3.14 7.34 8.69
CA ARG A 188 -3.45 6.98 10.08
C ARG A 188 -2.18 6.77 10.90
N TRP A 189 -1.14 6.17 10.31
CA TRP A 189 0.17 6.06 10.94
C TRP A 189 0.83 7.43 11.13
N ASN A 190 0.76 8.34 10.14
CA ASN A 190 1.26 9.71 10.24
C ASN A 190 0.58 10.46 11.40
N TYR A 191 -0.74 10.38 11.47
CA TYR A 191 -1.55 10.99 12.53
C TYR A 191 -1.19 10.45 13.92
N LEU A 192 -1.14 9.11 14.07
CA LEU A 192 -0.81 8.48 15.35
C LEU A 192 0.65 8.73 15.75
N GLY A 193 1.57 8.86 14.79
CA GLY A 193 2.95 9.28 15.03
C GLY A 193 3.01 10.65 15.71
N ALA A 194 2.29 11.63 15.15
CA ALA A 194 2.18 12.98 15.73
C ALA A 194 1.48 12.97 17.10
N TRP A 195 0.40 12.18 17.23
CA TRP A 195 -0.35 12.06 18.48
C TRP A 195 0.48 11.44 19.60
N GLY A 196 1.19 10.35 19.32
CA GLY A 196 2.05 9.68 20.29
C GLY A 196 3.22 10.54 20.74
N TYR A 197 3.82 11.32 19.83
CA TYR A 197 4.80 12.34 20.21
C TYR A 197 4.20 13.34 21.19
N ALA A 198 3.02 13.87 20.90
CA ALA A 198 2.35 14.85 21.77
C ALA A 198 1.98 14.27 23.14
N LEU A 199 1.50 13.03 23.21
CA LEU A 199 1.24 12.35 24.48
C LEU A 199 2.50 12.27 25.33
N LYS A 200 3.61 11.82 24.77
CA LYS A 200 4.89 11.72 25.48
C LYS A 200 5.41 13.09 25.96
N LYS A 201 5.28 14.10 25.12
CA LYS A 201 5.69 15.46 25.43
C LYS A 201 4.85 16.11 26.53
N HIS A 202 3.56 15.79 26.60
CA HIS A 202 2.60 16.44 27.48
C HIS A 202 2.06 15.52 28.58
N ASN A 203 2.87 14.58 29.07
CA ASN A 203 2.53 13.69 30.19
C ASN A 203 1.18 12.97 29.99
N ASN A 204 0.97 12.40 28.79
CA ASN A 204 -0.23 11.67 28.38
C ASN A 204 -1.53 12.52 28.39
N SER A 205 -1.45 13.83 28.24
CA SER A 205 -2.61 14.70 28.12
C SER A 205 -3.23 14.59 26.72
N GLU A 206 -4.40 13.98 26.63
CA GLU A 206 -5.15 13.81 25.38
C GLU A 206 -5.62 15.15 24.79
N ASP A 207 -6.01 16.10 25.63
CA ASP A 207 -6.44 17.43 25.19
C ASP A 207 -5.28 18.19 24.52
N LYS A 208 -4.08 18.13 25.12
CA LYS A 208 -2.89 18.73 24.54
C LYS A 208 -2.44 18.01 23.26
N ALA A 209 -2.60 16.67 23.20
CA ALA A 209 -2.33 15.94 21.98
C ALA A 209 -3.31 16.32 20.86
N LYS A 210 -4.60 16.49 21.19
CA LYS A 210 -5.61 16.97 20.24
C LYS A 210 -5.30 18.37 19.72
N GLU A 211 -4.92 19.29 20.62
CA GLU A 211 -4.51 20.64 20.23
C GLU A 211 -3.28 20.62 19.32
N PHE A 212 -2.25 19.87 19.69
CA PHE A 212 -0.99 19.76 18.95
C PHE A 212 -1.21 19.21 17.54
N VAL A 213 -1.90 18.08 17.42
CA VAL A 213 -2.19 17.48 16.10
C VAL A 213 -3.11 18.39 15.30
N GLY A 214 -4.07 19.04 15.95
CA GLY A 214 -4.91 20.06 15.32
C GLY A 214 -4.11 21.22 14.72
N GLN A 215 -3.03 21.67 15.39
CA GLN A 215 -2.12 22.68 14.84
C GLN A 215 -1.38 22.20 13.58
N ILE A 216 -0.89 20.94 13.58
CA ILE A 216 -0.27 20.36 12.39
C ILE A 216 -1.28 20.35 11.24
N TYR A 217 -2.52 19.88 11.47
CA TYR A 217 -3.55 19.79 10.41
C TYR A 217 -4.06 21.16 9.93
N LYS A 218 -3.92 22.24 10.71
CA LYS A 218 -4.15 23.61 10.24
C LYS A 218 -3.12 24.05 9.19
N ASN A 219 -1.91 23.50 9.27
CA ASN A 219 -0.82 23.75 8.32
C ASN A 219 -0.85 22.80 7.11
N VAL A 220 -1.79 21.84 7.08
CA VAL A 220 -1.91 20.92 5.94
C VAL A 220 -2.54 21.64 4.76
N GLU A 221 -1.77 21.74 3.69
CA GLU A 221 -2.18 22.39 2.44
C GLU A 221 -3.01 21.45 1.55
N VAL A 222 -2.56 20.19 1.41
CA VAL A 222 -3.23 19.18 0.60
C VAL A 222 -3.38 17.88 1.39
N LEU A 223 -4.60 17.31 1.36
CA LEU A 223 -4.91 15.95 1.83
C LEU A 223 -5.18 15.04 0.61
N ASP A 224 -4.15 14.35 0.15
CA ASP A 224 -4.29 13.38 -0.93
C ASP A 224 -5.00 12.09 -0.47
N SER A 225 -5.59 11.35 -1.39
CA SER A 225 -6.35 10.13 -1.08
C SER A 225 -5.49 8.96 -0.59
N GLY A 226 -4.18 8.96 -0.89
CA GLY A 226 -3.22 7.93 -0.53
C GLY A 226 -1.80 8.47 -0.36
N ALA A 227 -0.91 7.66 0.20
CA ALA A 227 0.46 8.05 0.50
C ALA A 227 1.25 8.42 -0.76
N ARG A 228 1.12 7.65 -1.86
CA ARG A 228 1.79 7.97 -3.13
C ARG A 228 1.29 9.28 -3.72
N GLY A 229 0.00 9.60 -3.59
CA GLY A 229 -0.55 10.90 -4.00
C GLY A 229 0.12 12.07 -3.26
N ALA A 230 0.29 11.94 -1.94
CA ALA A 230 0.97 12.94 -1.12
C ALA A 230 2.45 13.09 -1.51
N THR A 231 3.14 11.97 -1.77
CA THR A 231 4.52 11.99 -2.29
C THR A 231 4.58 12.72 -3.64
N THR A 232 3.71 12.40 -4.59
CA THR A 232 3.64 13.09 -5.89
C THR A 232 3.35 14.58 -5.73
N THR A 233 2.42 14.96 -4.86
CA THR A 233 2.10 16.37 -4.58
C THR A 233 3.31 17.12 -4.05
N PHE A 234 4.04 16.54 -3.11
CA PHE A 234 5.25 17.15 -2.57
C PHE A 234 6.40 17.13 -3.58
N VAL A 235 6.73 15.97 -4.13
CA VAL A 235 7.97 15.73 -4.88
C VAL A 235 7.89 16.26 -6.30
N GLU A 236 6.80 15.98 -7.03
CA GLU A 236 6.67 16.30 -8.46
C GLU A 236 6.00 17.66 -8.68
N LYS A 237 4.91 17.95 -7.94
CA LYS A 237 4.20 19.23 -8.08
C LYS A 237 4.87 20.37 -7.33
N GLY A 238 5.82 20.08 -6.44
CA GLY A 238 6.57 21.10 -5.71
C GLY A 238 5.77 21.82 -4.61
N ILE A 239 4.63 21.26 -4.17
CA ILE A 239 3.74 21.84 -3.17
C ILE A 239 4.20 21.45 -1.77
N GLY A 240 4.14 22.36 -0.80
CA GLY A 240 4.48 22.16 0.60
C GLY A 240 5.96 22.28 0.94
N ASP A 241 6.24 22.51 2.21
CA ASP A 241 7.58 22.61 2.79
C ASP A 241 8.08 21.29 3.35
N VAL A 242 7.15 20.47 3.87
CA VAL A 242 7.42 19.18 4.50
C VAL A 242 6.33 18.15 4.17
N LEU A 243 6.75 16.94 3.82
CA LEU A 243 5.88 15.79 3.69
C LEU A 243 6.07 14.89 4.92
N ILE A 244 4.97 14.60 5.63
CA ILE A 244 4.96 13.52 6.60
C ILE A 244 4.84 12.21 5.83
N ALA A 245 5.92 11.42 5.78
CA ALA A 245 6.06 10.28 4.90
C ALA A 245 6.39 8.99 5.64
N TRP A 246 6.04 7.88 5.03
CA TRP A 246 6.66 6.60 5.36
C TRP A 246 8.14 6.62 4.99
N GLU A 247 8.96 5.98 5.80
CA GLU A 247 10.41 5.97 5.61
C GLU A 247 10.80 5.42 4.22
N ASN A 248 10.15 4.35 3.78
CA ASN A 248 10.41 3.79 2.44
C ASN A 248 10.07 4.75 1.30
N GLU A 249 8.98 5.53 1.40
CA GLU A 249 8.63 6.54 0.39
C GLU A 249 9.66 7.69 0.34
N ALA A 250 10.13 8.11 1.51
CA ALA A 250 11.15 9.15 1.60
C ALA A 250 12.49 8.70 1.01
N LEU A 251 12.93 7.48 1.36
CA LEU A 251 14.17 6.87 0.83
C LEU A 251 14.07 6.60 -0.68
N LEU A 252 12.93 6.12 -1.15
CA LEU A 252 12.67 5.91 -2.58
C LEU A 252 12.74 7.24 -3.35
N SER A 253 12.12 8.30 -2.82
CA SER A 253 12.16 9.62 -3.43
C SER A 253 13.60 10.16 -3.56
N GLN A 254 14.43 9.96 -2.55
CA GLN A 254 15.86 10.32 -2.63
C GLN A 254 16.63 9.46 -3.65
N LYS A 255 16.31 8.17 -3.76
CA LYS A 255 16.96 7.27 -4.71
C LYS A 255 16.64 7.65 -6.16
N GLU A 256 15.38 7.93 -6.44
CA GLU A 256 14.90 8.16 -7.81
C GLU A 256 15.17 9.59 -8.32
N LEU A 257 15.07 10.57 -7.45
CA LEU A 257 15.12 11.99 -7.84
C LEU A 257 16.42 12.70 -7.43
N GLY A 258 17.29 12.00 -6.71
CA GLY A 258 18.57 12.51 -6.24
C GLY A 258 18.53 13.09 -4.83
N LYS A 259 19.59 12.81 -4.06
CA LYS A 259 19.81 13.34 -2.70
C LYS A 259 20.06 14.86 -2.67
N ASP A 260 20.23 15.47 -3.81
CA ASP A 260 20.41 16.91 -4.00
C ASP A 260 19.08 17.69 -4.02
N LYS A 261 17.93 17.02 -4.08
CA LYS A 261 16.61 17.66 -4.10
C LYS A 261 15.90 17.67 -2.75
N PHE A 262 16.10 16.62 -1.96
CA PHE A 262 15.38 16.39 -0.71
C PHE A 262 16.30 15.93 0.40
N GLU A 263 15.91 16.25 1.64
CA GLU A 263 16.51 15.72 2.87
C GLU A 263 15.47 14.96 3.68
N ILE A 264 15.91 13.89 4.34
CA ILE A 264 15.07 13.14 5.28
C ILE A 264 15.42 13.60 6.69
N VAL A 265 14.41 14.03 7.42
CA VAL A 265 14.51 14.37 8.83
C VAL A 265 13.85 13.25 9.63
N THR A 266 14.62 12.59 10.47
CA THR A 266 14.13 11.57 11.41
C THR A 266 13.72 12.29 12.70
N PRO A 267 12.44 12.21 13.11
CA PRO A 267 12.00 12.83 14.35
C PRO A 267 12.60 12.15 15.58
N SER A 268 12.59 12.84 16.72
CA SER A 268 13.12 12.32 17.99
C SER A 268 12.44 11.01 18.42
N ILE A 269 11.14 10.89 18.15
CA ILE A 269 10.34 9.69 18.35
C ILE A 269 9.34 9.53 17.22
N SER A 270 9.06 8.29 16.85
CA SER A 270 8.06 7.95 15.83
C SER A 270 7.30 6.67 16.20
N ILE A 271 6.39 6.26 15.33
CA ILE A 271 5.59 5.06 15.51
C ILE A 271 6.16 3.89 14.70
N LEU A 272 6.19 2.70 15.30
CA LEU A 272 6.49 1.46 14.59
C LEU A 272 5.32 1.10 13.69
N ALA A 273 5.49 1.26 12.39
CA ALA A 273 4.49 0.87 11.41
C ALA A 273 4.63 -0.60 11.05
N GLU A 274 3.59 -1.38 11.29
CA GLU A 274 3.53 -2.83 11.12
C GLU A 274 2.43 -3.22 10.11
N PRO A 275 2.72 -3.12 8.79
CA PRO A 275 1.75 -3.45 7.76
C PRO A 275 1.54 -4.97 7.65
N PRO A 276 0.33 -5.47 7.91
CA PRO A 276 0.05 -6.89 7.91
C PRO A 276 -0.37 -7.42 6.54
N VAL A 277 -0.31 -8.75 6.43
CA VAL A 277 -0.71 -9.50 5.23
C VAL A 277 -1.67 -10.64 5.58
N ALA A 278 -2.58 -10.98 4.67
CA ALA A 278 -3.49 -12.11 4.87
C ALA A 278 -3.95 -12.74 3.55
N VAL A 279 -4.23 -14.03 3.59
CA VAL A 279 -4.94 -14.74 2.52
C VAL A 279 -6.45 -14.44 2.64
N VAL A 280 -7.12 -14.22 1.53
CA VAL A 280 -8.58 -14.04 1.48
C VAL A 280 -9.23 -15.41 1.23
N ASP A 281 -9.53 -16.14 2.31
CA ASP A 281 -9.94 -17.53 2.30
C ASP A 281 -11.04 -17.84 1.29
N LYS A 282 -12.12 -17.04 1.29
CA LYS A 282 -13.27 -17.23 0.39
C LYS A 282 -12.90 -17.19 -1.09
N VAL A 283 -11.93 -16.35 -1.44
CA VAL A 283 -11.49 -16.21 -2.83
C VAL A 283 -10.56 -17.34 -3.22
N VAL A 284 -9.58 -17.66 -2.39
CA VAL A 284 -8.62 -18.73 -2.72
C VAL A 284 -9.26 -20.12 -2.73
N ASP A 285 -10.26 -20.37 -1.88
CA ASP A 285 -11.04 -21.60 -1.89
C ASP A 285 -11.87 -21.70 -3.18
N LYS A 286 -12.56 -20.62 -3.58
CA LYS A 286 -13.32 -20.55 -4.85
C LYS A 286 -12.43 -20.77 -6.08
N LYS A 287 -11.23 -20.15 -6.10
CA LYS A 287 -10.31 -20.18 -7.24
C LYS A 287 -9.40 -21.41 -7.26
N GLY A 288 -9.28 -22.13 -6.13
CA GLY A 288 -8.30 -23.21 -5.95
C GLY A 288 -6.85 -22.71 -5.91
N THR A 289 -6.62 -21.50 -5.40
CA THR A 289 -5.31 -20.84 -5.36
C THR A 289 -4.65 -20.83 -3.97
N LYS A 290 -5.29 -21.46 -2.98
CA LYS A 290 -4.90 -21.42 -1.56
C LYS A 290 -3.42 -21.73 -1.34
N LYS A 291 -2.94 -22.87 -1.84
CA LYS A 291 -1.55 -23.31 -1.66
C LYS A 291 -0.53 -22.27 -2.18
N VAL A 292 -0.82 -21.66 -3.33
CA VAL A 292 0.07 -20.66 -3.93
C VAL A 292 0.00 -19.35 -3.15
N ALA A 293 -1.20 -18.93 -2.71
CA ALA A 293 -1.40 -17.70 -1.92
C ALA A 293 -0.72 -17.79 -0.54
N GLU A 294 -0.84 -18.95 0.14
CA GLU A 294 -0.12 -19.20 1.39
C GLU A 294 1.39 -19.17 1.17
N GLY A 295 1.91 -19.90 0.18
CA GLY A 295 3.33 -19.89 -0.15
C GLY A 295 3.85 -18.51 -0.58
N TYR A 296 3.02 -17.68 -1.20
CA TYR A 296 3.35 -16.29 -1.54
C TYR A 296 3.59 -15.44 -0.29
N LEU A 297 2.72 -15.54 0.71
CA LEU A 297 2.88 -14.79 1.96
C LEU A 297 4.01 -15.37 2.83
N GLU A 298 4.17 -16.69 2.89
CA GLU A 298 5.29 -17.33 3.60
C GLU A 298 6.64 -16.92 3.01
N TYR A 299 6.72 -16.76 1.68
CA TYR A 299 7.97 -16.36 1.02
C TYR A 299 8.43 -14.95 1.43
N LEU A 300 7.53 -14.06 1.89
CA LEU A 300 7.89 -12.77 2.47
C LEU A 300 8.81 -12.90 3.70
N TYR A 301 8.70 -14.00 4.45
CA TYR A 301 9.51 -14.26 5.64
C TYR A 301 10.83 -15.01 5.34
N SER A 302 11.02 -15.48 4.11
CA SER A 302 12.28 -16.07 3.68
C SER A 302 13.41 -15.03 3.69
N GLU A 303 14.65 -15.45 3.85
CA GLU A 303 15.81 -14.54 3.78
C GLU A 303 15.78 -13.72 2.48
N LYS A 304 15.41 -14.35 1.36
CA LYS A 304 15.29 -13.67 0.06
C LYS A 304 14.15 -12.64 0.03
N GLY A 305 12.98 -13.00 0.55
CA GLY A 305 11.84 -12.07 0.67
C GLY A 305 12.21 -10.87 1.55
N GLN A 306 12.89 -11.10 2.64
CA GLN A 306 13.38 -10.06 3.56
C GLN A 306 14.44 -9.16 2.90
N GLU A 307 15.37 -9.72 2.09
CA GLU A 307 16.30 -8.91 1.31
C GLU A 307 15.59 -8.02 0.28
N ILE A 308 14.54 -8.52 -0.37
CA ILE A 308 13.74 -7.72 -1.31
C ILE A 308 13.04 -6.60 -0.56
N ALA A 309 12.47 -6.87 0.63
CA ALA A 309 11.88 -5.84 1.47
C ALA A 309 12.90 -4.75 1.84
N ALA A 310 14.09 -5.13 2.30
CA ALA A 310 15.16 -4.18 2.65
C ALA A 310 15.64 -3.34 1.46
N LYS A 311 15.79 -3.93 0.27
CA LYS A 311 16.15 -3.22 -0.97
C LYS A 311 15.10 -2.19 -1.41
N ASN A 312 13.86 -2.42 -1.01
CA ASN A 312 12.73 -1.51 -1.21
C ASN A 312 12.43 -0.66 0.04
N PHE A 313 13.45 -0.51 0.91
CA PHE A 313 13.44 0.39 2.07
C PHE A 313 12.45 0.04 3.17
N TYR A 314 11.99 -1.20 3.25
CA TYR A 314 11.28 -1.72 4.40
C TYR A 314 12.26 -2.36 5.39
N ARG A 315 12.04 -2.14 6.68
CA ARG A 315 12.85 -2.72 7.75
C ARG A 315 12.55 -4.21 7.89
N PRO A 316 13.52 -5.10 7.60
CA PRO A 316 13.29 -6.53 7.65
C PRO A 316 13.17 -7.02 9.10
N ARG A 317 12.44 -8.13 9.30
CA ARG A 317 12.34 -8.85 10.57
C ARG A 317 13.50 -9.84 10.77
N ASN A 318 14.07 -10.36 9.69
CA ASN A 318 15.20 -11.28 9.75
C ASN A 318 16.45 -10.55 10.22
N GLU A 319 17.05 -11.00 11.35
CA GLU A 319 18.19 -10.34 11.99
C GLU A 319 19.41 -10.21 11.08
N LYS A 320 19.77 -11.27 10.34
CA LYS A 320 20.90 -11.23 9.40
C LYS A 320 20.72 -10.20 8.31
N VAL A 321 19.50 -10.12 7.77
CA VAL A 321 19.17 -9.13 6.75
C VAL A 321 19.12 -7.74 7.37
N ALA A 322 18.59 -7.59 8.57
CA ALA A 322 18.57 -6.31 9.29
C ALA A 322 19.99 -5.78 9.56
N GLU A 323 20.92 -6.62 9.98
CA GLU A 323 22.33 -6.26 10.15
C GLU A 323 22.97 -5.81 8.82
N LYS A 324 22.75 -6.59 7.76
CA LYS A 324 23.28 -6.28 6.41
C LYS A 324 22.84 -4.92 5.88
N TYR A 325 21.60 -4.50 6.21
CA TYR A 325 21.01 -3.25 5.75
C TYR A 325 20.94 -2.16 6.83
N ALA A 326 21.58 -2.36 8.00
CA ALA A 326 21.49 -1.45 9.14
C ALA A 326 21.87 0.00 8.82
N SER A 327 22.86 0.22 7.95
CA SER A 327 23.29 1.56 7.53
C SER A 327 22.25 2.33 6.72
N GLN A 328 21.25 1.64 6.17
CA GLN A 328 20.16 2.26 5.38
C GLN A 328 19.12 2.92 6.27
N PHE A 329 18.95 2.44 7.50
CA PHE A 329 17.88 2.85 8.39
C PHE A 329 18.42 3.64 9.59
N PRO A 330 18.03 4.91 9.76
CA PRO A 330 18.45 5.67 10.93
C PRO A 330 17.86 5.07 12.21
N LYS A 331 18.59 5.19 13.31
CA LYS A 331 18.07 4.85 14.63
C LYS A 331 17.03 5.91 15.05
N VAL A 332 15.87 5.47 15.46
CA VAL A 332 14.78 6.30 15.95
C VAL A 332 14.12 5.61 17.14
N GLN A 333 13.71 6.38 18.12
CA GLN A 333 12.90 5.85 19.22
C GLN A 333 11.49 5.57 18.70
N LEU A 334 11.01 4.36 18.87
CA LEU A 334 9.69 3.93 18.37
C LEU A 334 8.78 3.58 19.54
N PHE A 335 7.50 3.83 19.35
CA PHE A 335 6.41 3.29 20.15
C PHE A 335 5.45 2.51 19.25
N THR A 336 4.69 1.59 19.81
CA THR A 336 3.70 0.79 19.07
C THR A 336 2.29 1.36 19.23
N VAL A 337 1.38 0.96 18.33
CA VAL A 337 -0.04 1.31 18.44
C VAL A 337 -0.66 0.66 19.68
N ASP A 338 -0.19 -0.51 20.07
CA ASP A 338 -0.69 -1.22 21.25
C ASP A 338 -0.30 -0.49 22.56
N GLU A 339 0.95 -0.03 22.66
CA GLU A 339 1.45 0.67 23.85
C GLU A 339 0.69 1.98 24.14
N LEU A 340 0.48 2.82 23.14
CA LEU A 340 -0.08 4.15 23.36
C LEU A 340 -1.59 4.25 23.10
N PHE A 341 -2.14 3.38 22.25
CA PHE A 341 -3.54 3.49 21.81
C PHE A 341 -4.38 2.26 22.17
N GLY A 342 -3.76 1.21 22.72
CA GLY A 342 -4.44 -0.03 23.07
C GLY A 342 -4.94 -0.82 21.84
N GLY A 343 -4.22 -0.69 20.73
CA GLY A 343 -4.44 -1.41 19.47
C GLY A 343 -5.30 -0.67 18.46
N TRP A 344 -5.27 -1.19 17.23
CA TRP A 344 -5.93 -0.57 16.08
C TRP A 344 -7.43 -0.39 16.25
N LYS A 345 -8.12 -1.32 16.91
CA LYS A 345 -9.58 -1.22 17.11
C LYS A 345 -9.91 0.06 17.92
N LYS A 346 -9.24 0.25 19.05
CA LYS A 346 -9.47 1.44 19.91
C LYS A 346 -9.03 2.73 19.21
N ALA A 347 -7.87 2.70 18.54
CA ALA A 347 -7.38 3.84 17.77
C ALA A 347 -8.38 4.27 16.68
N GLN A 348 -8.94 3.30 15.94
CA GLN A 348 -9.93 3.57 14.91
C GLN A 348 -11.22 4.15 15.48
N GLU A 349 -11.77 3.53 16.53
CA GLU A 349 -13.00 3.96 17.18
C GLU A 349 -12.89 5.40 17.72
N LYS A 350 -11.77 5.73 18.34
CA LYS A 350 -11.54 7.04 18.93
C LYS A 350 -11.26 8.12 17.88
N HIS A 351 -10.37 7.83 16.93
CA HIS A 351 -9.78 8.86 16.10
C HIS A 351 -10.37 8.95 14.69
N PHE A 352 -10.75 7.82 14.06
CA PHE A 352 -10.99 7.78 12.61
C PHE A 352 -12.39 7.37 12.16
N ASN A 353 -13.23 6.83 13.06
CA ASN A 353 -14.64 6.62 12.76
C ASN A 353 -15.33 7.97 12.50
N ASP A 354 -16.50 7.91 11.87
CA ASP A 354 -17.29 9.11 11.61
C ASP A 354 -17.64 9.80 12.94
N GLY A 355 -17.39 11.11 13.00
CA GLY A 355 -17.49 11.90 14.22
C GLY A 355 -16.33 11.71 15.21
N GLY A 356 -15.32 10.91 14.89
CA GLY A 356 -14.12 10.73 15.70
C GLY A 356 -13.28 11.99 15.85
N VAL A 357 -12.19 11.88 16.60
CA VAL A 357 -11.36 13.05 16.95
C VAL A 357 -10.81 13.76 15.71
N PHE A 358 -10.46 13.02 14.64
CA PHE A 358 -10.01 13.62 13.40
C PHE A 358 -11.08 14.54 12.78
N ASP A 359 -12.32 14.06 12.66
CA ASP A 359 -13.42 14.85 12.10
C ASP A 359 -13.75 16.09 12.94
N GLN A 360 -13.55 16.01 14.28
CA GLN A 360 -13.75 17.15 15.19
C GLN A 360 -12.69 18.23 15.02
N MET A 361 -11.43 17.84 14.72
CA MET A 361 -10.31 18.78 14.57
C MET A 361 -10.25 19.38 13.16
N TYR A 362 -10.52 18.56 12.14
CA TYR A 362 -10.39 18.94 10.73
C TYR A 362 -11.75 19.31 10.15
N LYS A 363 -12.24 20.49 10.52
CA LYS A 363 -13.42 21.13 9.93
C LYS A 363 -12.92 22.16 8.91
N LYS A 364 -12.87 21.80 7.65
CA LYS A 364 -12.74 22.75 6.52
C LYS A 364 -14.10 23.09 5.98
#